data_effb02b515158de697c7f705a56081c1
#
_entry.id   effb02b515158de697c7f705a56081c1
#
_cell.length_a   1.000
_cell.length_b   1.000
_cell.length_c   1.000
_cell.angle_alpha   90.00
_cell.angle_beta   90.00
_cell.angle_gamma   90.00
#
_symmetry.space_group_name_H-M   'P 1'
#
loop_
_entity.id
_entity.type
_entity.pdbx_description
1 polymer ?
#
loop_
_entity_poly.entity_id
_entity_poly.type
_entity_poly.pdbx_seq_one_letter_code
_entity_poly.pdbx_strand_id
1 'polypeptide(L)'
;MKITANIRKFLKNALSEDIGKVDITTETLFSDDFLITAHLITRQFCILAGIDLFKEIFLILDKGTCFFQCVSDGARLKAGSTVCVIKGRAKSILTGERVALNMVSHLSGIATYTNEFVMAADGRFKILDTRKTLPGLREFEKYAVRIGGGYNHRMNLSEMVLIKDNHINLWAKHRGTNRSDAIRQLTSRAKKKLKLVVEVEVESFEESMVAMESGADIIMFDNTGISEIKKFLSHCGENRPLIEVSGGIELSDIKKLKEIDIDFVSLGKITHSAPAVDFSLEIL
;
A
#
# COMPACT_ATOMS: atom_id res chain seq x y z
N MET A 1 10.71 9.87 0.57
CA MET A 1 10.57 9.26 -0.79
C MET A 1 11.44 10.01 -1.78
N LYS A 2 12.16 9.35 -2.72
CA LYS A 2 12.93 10.06 -3.74
C LYS A 2 11.99 10.63 -4.81
N ILE A 3 12.02 11.93 -5.03
CA ILE A 3 11.19 12.61 -6.02
C ILE A 3 11.77 12.38 -7.43
N THR A 4 11.09 11.59 -8.23
CA THR A 4 11.43 11.32 -9.64
C THR A 4 10.70 12.30 -10.57
N ALA A 5 11.11 12.33 -11.86
CA ALA A 5 10.43 13.14 -12.88
C ALA A 5 8.95 12.71 -13.05
N ASN A 6 8.65 11.42 -12.93
CA ASN A 6 7.28 10.90 -13.01
C ASN A 6 6.42 11.34 -11.82
N ILE A 7 6.98 11.28 -10.60
CA ILE A 7 6.30 11.78 -9.39
C ILE A 7 6.02 13.28 -9.53
N ARG A 8 7.00 14.07 -9.97
CA ARG A 8 6.80 15.51 -10.19
C ARG A 8 5.73 15.80 -11.24
N LYS A 9 5.68 15.02 -12.33
CA LYS A 9 4.62 15.13 -13.34
C LYS A 9 3.24 14.82 -12.74
N PHE A 10 3.14 13.76 -11.92
CA PHE A 10 1.90 13.42 -11.22
C PHE A 10 1.43 14.57 -10.30
N LEU A 11 2.32 15.13 -9.47
CA LEU A 11 1.98 16.24 -8.57
C LEU A 11 1.56 17.51 -9.33
N LYS A 12 2.19 17.80 -10.47
CA LYS A 12 1.75 18.90 -11.34
C LYS A 12 0.35 18.69 -11.89
N ASN A 13 -0.01 17.45 -12.26
CA ASN A 13 -1.35 17.14 -12.73
C ASN A 13 -2.38 17.30 -11.61
N ALA A 14 -2.07 16.84 -10.39
CA ALA A 14 -2.92 17.00 -9.22
C ALA A 14 -3.13 18.48 -8.86
N LEU A 15 -2.08 19.30 -8.91
CA LEU A 15 -2.20 20.75 -8.76
C LEU A 15 -3.05 21.38 -9.87
N SER A 16 -2.87 20.95 -11.12
CA SER A 16 -3.67 21.47 -12.25
C SER A 16 -5.15 21.11 -12.13
N GLU A 17 -5.47 19.93 -11.57
CA GLU A 17 -6.85 19.49 -11.29
C GLU A 17 -7.53 20.42 -10.27
N ASP A 18 -6.83 20.73 -9.17
CA ASP A 18 -7.37 21.53 -8.07
C ASP A 18 -7.44 23.04 -8.41
N ILE A 19 -6.42 23.57 -9.05
CA ILE A 19 -6.34 25.00 -9.42
C ILE A 19 -7.29 25.34 -10.59
N GLY A 20 -7.48 24.41 -11.51
CA GLY A 20 -8.20 24.69 -12.76
C GLY A 20 -7.48 25.76 -13.60
N LYS A 21 -8.16 26.85 -13.93
CA LYS A 21 -7.56 27.97 -14.69
C LYS A 21 -6.81 28.94 -13.78
N VAL A 22 -7.33 29.20 -12.60
CA VAL A 22 -6.78 30.16 -11.63
C VAL A 22 -7.45 29.98 -10.25
N ASP A 23 -6.70 30.15 -9.17
CA ASP A 23 -7.25 30.29 -7.81
C ASP A 23 -7.92 31.66 -7.68
N ILE A 24 -9.21 31.70 -8.03
CA ILE A 24 -10.01 32.96 -8.06
C ILE A 24 -10.02 33.64 -6.71
N THR A 25 -10.12 32.88 -5.62
CA THR A 25 -10.20 33.41 -4.25
C THR A 25 -8.92 34.13 -3.89
N THR A 26 -7.80 33.42 -4.00
CA THR A 26 -6.48 33.97 -3.63
C THR A 26 -6.10 35.15 -4.50
N GLU A 27 -6.32 35.08 -5.83
CA GLU A 27 -5.98 36.18 -6.73
C GLU A 27 -6.88 37.41 -6.53
N THR A 28 -8.14 37.21 -6.15
CA THR A 28 -9.06 38.34 -5.91
C THR A 28 -8.80 39.04 -4.58
N LEU A 29 -8.49 38.25 -3.53
CA LEU A 29 -8.36 38.81 -2.18
C LEU A 29 -6.98 39.40 -1.89
N PHE A 30 -5.94 38.93 -2.55
CA PHE A 30 -4.56 39.34 -2.29
C PHE A 30 -3.95 40.00 -3.54
N SER A 31 -3.94 41.35 -3.58
CA SER A 31 -3.25 42.10 -4.64
C SER A 31 -1.75 41.94 -4.54
N ASP A 32 -1.21 41.96 -3.31
CA ASP A 32 0.20 41.82 -3.02
C ASP A 32 0.52 40.39 -2.57
N ASP A 33 1.68 39.87 -2.99
CA ASP A 33 2.15 38.56 -2.60
C ASP A 33 3.28 38.70 -1.56
N PHE A 34 2.96 38.42 -0.33
CA PHE A 34 3.86 38.55 0.83
C PHE A 34 4.25 37.17 1.41
N LEU A 35 5.30 37.18 2.23
CA LEU A 35 5.76 35.95 2.88
C LEU A 35 4.93 35.67 4.13
N ILE A 36 4.54 34.41 4.28
CA ILE A 36 3.87 33.89 5.48
C ILE A 36 4.63 32.68 6.03
N THR A 37 4.34 32.36 7.28
CA THR A 37 4.76 31.12 7.93
C THR A 37 3.53 30.30 8.26
N ALA A 38 3.54 29.01 7.94
CA ALA A 38 2.47 28.09 8.28
C ALA A 38 3.03 26.81 8.91
N HIS A 39 2.24 26.16 9.75
CA HIS A 39 2.59 24.95 10.46
C HIS A 39 1.71 23.80 9.99
N LEU A 40 2.31 22.72 9.49
CA LEU A 40 1.61 21.45 9.29
C LEU A 40 1.46 20.77 10.64
N ILE A 41 0.22 20.53 11.07
CA ILE A 41 -0.11 19.94 12.37
C ILE A 41 -0.97 18.69 12.16
N THR A 42 -0.66 17.58 12.85
CA THR A 42 -1.55 16.43 12.90
C THR A 42 -2.59 16.57 13.99
N ARG A 43 -3.86 16.25 13.69
CA ARG A 43 -4.99 16.33 14.62
C ARG A 43 -5.23 15.03 15.39
N GLN A 44 -4.54 13.97 15.03
CA GLN A 44 -4.66 12.67 15.67
C GLN A 44 -3.32 11.93 15.70
N PHE A 45 -3.25 10.80 16.42
CA PHE A 45 -2.09 9.92 16.35
C PHE A 45 -1.91 9.39 14.93
N CYS A 46 -0.67 9.38 14.43
CA CYS A 46 -0.37 8.77 13.13
C CYS A 46 1.10 8.35 13.00
N ILE A 47 1.35 7.55 11.97
CA ILE A 47 2.69 7.34 11.41
C ILE A 47 2.77 8.21 10.16
N LEU A 48 3.68 9.16 10.16
CA LEU A 48 3.86 10.11 9.06
C LEU A 48 4.35 9.39 7.80
N ALA A 49 3.70 9.66 6.66
CA ALA A 49 4.17 9.23 5.35
C ALA A 49 3.84 10.29 4.29
N GLY A 50 4.83 10.60 3.41
CA GLY A 50 4.64 11.50 2.28
C GLY A 50 5.12 12.94 2.53
N ILE A 51 5.94 13.22 3.53
CA ILE A 51 6.44 14.58 3.80
C ILE A 51 7.23 15.17 2.63
N ASP A 52 7.96 14.35 1.86
CA ASP A 52 8.68 14.85 0.70
C ASP A 52 7.75 15.23 -0.46
N LEU A 53 6.61 14.55 -0.60
CA LEU A 53 5.56 14.93 -1.55
C LEU A 53 4.89 16.23 -1.15
N PHE A 54 4.59 16.39 0.14
CA PHE A 54 4.08 17.64 0.71
C PHE A 54 5.00 18.82 0.37
N LYS A 55 6.30 18.69 0.62
CA LYS A 55 7.30 19.73 0.29
C LYS A 55 7.37 20.00 -1.20
N GLU A 56 7.40 18.95 -2.03
CA GLU A 56 7.54 19.08 -3.49
C GLU A 56 6.37 19.83 -4.13
N ILE A 57 5.15 19.68 -3.60
CA ILE A 57 3.97 20.41 -4.07
C ILE A 57 4.20 21.92 -3.99
N PHE A 58 4.70 22.41 -2.87
CA PHE A 58 5.00 23.84 -2.72
C PHE A 58 6.19 24.29 -3.56
N LEU A 59 7.22 23.45 -3.69
CA LEU A 59 8.38 23.75 -4.54
C LEU A 59 8.04 23.78 -6.05
N ILE A 60 6.98 23.09 -6.46
CA ILE A 60 6.44 23.20 -7.83
C ILE A 60 5.82 24.57 -8.06
N LEU A 61 5.11 25.11 -7.07
CA LEU A 61 4.45 26.41 -7.15
C LEU A 61 5.43 27.58 -6.96
N ASP A 62 6.31 27.47 -5.96
CA ASP A 62 7.33 28.48 -5.67
C ASP A 62 8.62 27.82 -5.17
N LYS A 63 9.67 27.90 -5.99
CA LYS A 63 11.02 27.38 -5.64
C LYS A 63 11.66 28.09 -4.43
N GLY A 64 11.18 29.27 -4.07
CA GLY A 64 11.64 30.06 -2.91
C GLY A 64 11.06 29.58 -1.58
N THR A 65 10.14 28.61 -1.58
CA THR A 65 9.56 28.06 -0.35
C THR A 65 10.62 27.34 0.48
N CYS A 66 10.66 27.63 1.77
CA CYS A 66 11.59 27.06 2.74
C CYS A 66 10.85 26.21 3.77
N PHE A 67 11.52 25.15 4.25
CA PHE A 67 10.96 24.21 5.22
C PHE A 67 11.90 24.08 6.43
N PHE A 68 11.31 24.10 7.62
CA PHE A 68 12.04 24.04 8.88
C PHE A 68 11.41 22.97 9.80
N GLN A 69 12.19 22.40 10.68
CA GLN A 69 11.73 21.47 11.73
C GLN A 69 10.84 20.32 11.18
N CYS A 70 11.11 19.86 9.95
CA CYS A 70 10.32 18.82 9.35
C CYS A 70 10.70 17.44 9.90
N VAL A 71 9.68 16.73 10.38
CA VAL A 71 9.80 15.34 10.82
C VAL A 71 9.90 14.42 9.59
N SER A 72 10.64 13.34 9.71
CA SER A 72 10.81 12.36 8.62
C SER A 72 9.66 11.34 8.58
N ASP A 73 9.42 10.78 7.40
CA ASP A 73 8.49 9.65 7.24
C ASP A 73 8.87 8.49 8.18
N GLY A 74 7.87 7.81 8.73
CA GLY A 74 8.01 6.76 9.73
C GLY A 74 7.93 7.25 11.18
N ALA A 75 7.97 8.55 11.42
CA ALA A 75 7.80 9.10 12.77
C ALA A 75 6.39 8.83 13.31
N ARG A 76 6.33 8.47 14.59
CA ARG A 76 5.09 8.31 15.36
C ARG A 76 4.73 9.64 16.00
N LEU A 77 3.63 10.23 15.59
CA LEU A 77 3.18 11.56 16.01
C LEU A 77 1.93 11.46 16.87
N LYS A 78 1.84 12.32 17.87
CA LYS A 78 0.64 12.49 18.69
C LYS A 78 -0.22 13.63 18.14
N ALA A 79 -1.51 13.64 18.48
CA ALA A 79 -2.39 14.77 18.18
C ALA A 79 -1.76 16.10 18.66
N GLY A 80 -1.84 17.14 17.83
CA GLY A 80 -1.27 18.46 18.08
C GLY A 80 0.24 18.59 17.79
N SER A 81 0.90 17.52 17.29
CA SER A 81 2.33 17.63 16.93
C SER A 81 2.51 18.47 15.67
N THR A 82 3.44 19.42 15.72
CA THR A 82 3.93 20.12 14.52
C THR A 82 4.81 19.18 13.71
N VAL A 83 4.45 18.97 12.46
CA VAL A 83 5.11 18.06 11.52
C VAL A 83 6.18 18.76 10.70
N CYS A 84 5.89 19.98 10.27
CA CYS A 84 6.80 20.80 9.47
C CYS A 84 6.38 22.26 9.56
N VAL A 85 7.35 23.16 9.56
CA VAL A 85 7.12 24.60 9.41
C VAL A 85 7.49 24.99 7.99
N ILE A 86 6.58 25.67 7.31
CA ILE A 86 6.76 26.16 5.93
C ILE A 86 6.77 27.69 5.91
N LYS A 87 7.71 28.29 5.18
CA LYS A 87 7.75 29.73 4.92
C LYS A 87 7.85 29.96 3.42
N GLY A 88 6.93 30.74 2.88
CA GLY A 88 6.86 31.00 1.44
C GLY A 88 5.87 32.12 1.12
N ARG A 89 5.65 32.34 -0.17
CA ARG A 89 4.68 33.33 -0.65
C ARG A 89 3.25 32.91 -0.29
N ALA A 90 2.44 33.83 0.21
CA ALA A 90 1.08 33.57 0.66
C ALA A 90 0.24 32.85 -0.40
N LYS A 91 0.28 33.37 -1.63
CA LYS A 91 -0.46 32.76 -2.75
C LYS A 91 -0.07 31.30 -2.99
N SER A 92 1.22 31.01 -3.02
CA SER A 92 1.71 29.63 -3.26
C SER A 92 1.31 28.67 -2.14
N ILE A 93 1.34 29.13 -0.88
CA ILE A 93 0.95 28.28 0.26
C ILE A 93 -0.55 28.01 0.24
N LEU A 94 -1.38 29.03 0.03
CA LEU A 94 -2.84 28.88 -0.04
C LEU A 94 -3.27 27.98 -1.20
N THR A 95 -2.71 28.20 -2.40
CA THR A 95 -3.03 27.42 -3.59
C THR A 95 -2.59 25.94 -3.49
N GLY A 96 -1.45 25.65 -2.83
CA GLY A 96 -0.92 24.29 -2.71
C GLY A 96 -1.48 23.48 -1.55
N GLU A 97 -2.13 24.13 -0.58
CA GLU A 97 -2.54 23.55 0.70
C GLU A 97 -3.34 22.25 0.53
N ARG A 98 -4.42 22.29 -0.26
CA ARG A 98 -5.36 21.16 -0.35
C ARG A 98 -4.71 19.92 -0.93
N VAL A 99 -3.98 20.05 -2.02
CA VAL A 99 -3.27 18.93 -2.66
C VAL A 99 -2.20 18.36 -1.72
N ALA A 100 -1.45 19.23 -1.02
CA ALA A 100 -0.42 18.83 -0.08
C ALA A 100 -1.01 18.07 1.12
N LEU A 101 -2.11 18.58 1.71
CA LEU A 101 -2.81 17.92 2.80
C LEU A 101 -3.41 16.59 2.37
N ASN A 102 -4.07 16.51 1.21
CA ASN A 102 -4.66 15.28 0.71
C ASN A 102 -3.61 14.16 0.57
N MET A 103 -2.44 14.46 0.02
CA MET A 103 -1.36 13.49 -0.14
C MET A 103 -0.83 12.97 1.21
N VAL A 104 -0.48 13.86 2.13
CA VAL A 104 0.07 13.45 3.43
C VAL A 104 -0.98 12.76 4.30
N SER A 105 -2.25 13.17 4.23
CA SER A 105 -3.37 12.55 4.94
C SER A 105 -3.61 11.12 4.51
N HIS A 106 -3.71 10.89 3.20
CA HIS A 106 -3.94 9.58 2.62
C HIS A 106 -2.79 8.60 2.94
N LEU A 107 -1.55 9.03 2.69
CA LEU A 107 -0.39 8.16 2.87
C LEU A 107 -0.10 7.86 4.34
N SER A 108 -0.25 8.85 5.22
CA SER A 108 -0.12 8.63 6.67
C SER A 108 -1.24 7.72 7.20
N GLY A 109 -2.44 7.79 6.62
CA GLY A 109 -3.53 6.87 6.91
C GLY A 109 -3.15 5.43 6.59
N ILE A 110 -2.63 5.17 5.40
CA ILE A 110 -2.14 3.85 4.98
C ILE A 110 -1.02 3.35 5.89
N ALA A 111 -0.02 4.19 6.19
CA ALA A 111 1.10 3.81 7.05
C ALA A 111 0.62 3.47 8.47
N THR A 112 -0.29 4.28 9.03
CA THR A 112 -0.85 4.07 10.36
C THR A 112 -1.66 2.77 10.42
N TYR A 113 -2.56 2.58 9.47
CA TYR A 113 -3.41 1.38 9.42
C TYR A 113 -2.60 0.11 9.16
N THR A 114 -1.59 0.17 8.29
CA THR A 114 -0.64 -0.94 8.09
C THR A 114 0.06 -1.32 9.39
N ASN A 115 0.51 -0.31 10.15
CA ASN A 115 1.23 -0.56 11.41
C ASN A 115 0.37 -1.26 12.46
N GLU A 116 -0.94 -1.05 12.50
CA GLU A 116 -1.84 -1.79 13.40
C GLU A 116 -1.74 -3.30 13.16
N PHE A 117 -1.78 -3.74 11.90
CA PHE A 117 -1.63 -5.15 11.54
C PHE A 117 -0.22 -5.68 11.80
N VAL A 118 0.81 -4.88 11.49
CA VAL A 118 2.21 -5.25 11.74
C VAL A 118 2.46 -5.48 13.24
N MET A 119 1.96 -4.57 14.09
CA MET A 119 2.07 -4.72 15.54
C MET A 119 1.27 -5.92 16.06
N ALA A 120 0.10 -6.19 15.51
CA ALA A 120 -0.70 -7.36 15.88
C ALA A 120 -0.04 -8.67 15.47
N ALA A 121 0.64 -8.70 14.29
CA ALA A 121 1.38 -9.87 13.81
C ALA A 121 2.60 -10.22 14.69
N ASP A 122 3.18 -9.22 15.36
CA ASP A 122 4.26 -9.40 16.35
C ASP A 122 5.46 -10.20 15.80
N GLY A 123 5.82 -9.97 14.55
CA GLY A 123 6.92 -10.61 13.85
C GLY A 123 6.70 -12.08 13.45
N ARG A 124 5.51 -12.64 13.68
CA ARG A 124 5.20 -14.05 13.35
C ARG A 124 5.12 -14.31 11.85
N PHE A 125 4.64 -13.36 11.11
CA PHE A 125 4.53 -13.37 9.65
C PHE A 125 4.59 -11.92 9.13
N LYS A 126 4.83 -11.77 7.83
CA LYS A 126 4.88 -10.45 7.20
C LYS A 126 3.49 -10.01 6.71
N ILE A 127 3.16 -8.75 6.94
CA ILE A 127 1.96 -8.12 6.40
C ILE A 127 2.29 -7.57 5.00
N LEU A 128 1.55 -8.03 3.99
CA LEU A 128 1.71 -7.59 2.61
C LEU A 128 0.54 -6.70 2.17
N ASP A 129 0.82 -5.76 1.28
CA ASP A 129 -0.21 -5.12 0.46
C ASP A 129 -0.68 -6.05 -0.68
N THR A 130 -1.51 -5.51 -1.56
CA THR A 130 -1.96 -6.18 -2.78
C THR A 130 -1.88 -5.22 -3.97
N ARG A 131 -2.46 -5.60 -5.12
CA ARG A 131 -2.69 -4.68 -6.24
C ARG A 131 -4.04 -3.95 -6.18
N LYS A 132 -4.80 -4.10 -5.09
CA LYS A 132 -6.05 -3.35 -4.82
C LYS A 132 -5.69 -1.94 -4.31
N THR A 133 -5.23 -1.09 -5.24
CA THR A 133 -4.78 0.28 -5.00
C THR A 133 -5.61 1.25 -5.83
N LEU A 134 -5.66 2.52 -5.44
CA LEU A 134 -6.27 3.56 -6.28
C LEU A 134 -5.48 3.68 -7.59
N PRO A 135 -6.16 3.73 -8.76
CA PRO A 135 -5.50 3.92 -10.05
C PRO A 135 -4.60 5.17 -10.03
N GLY A 136 -3.35 5.01 -10.47
CA GLY A 136 -2.36 6.07 -10.47
C GLY A 136 -1.62 6.31 -9.14
N LEU A 137 -2.12 5.81 -8.00
CA LEU A 137 -1.51 6.02 -6.68
C LEU A 137 -0.69 4.84 -6.15
N ARG A 138 -0.61 3.71 -6.87
CA ARG A 138 0.02 2.47 -6.38
C ARG A 138 1.45 2.66 -5.87
N GLU A 139 2.27 3.44 -6.53
CA GLU A 139 3.66 3.70 -6.09
C GLU A 139 3.69 4.37 -4.73
N PHE A 140 2.81 5.33 -4.50
CA PHE A 140 2.69 6.09 -3.25
C PHE A 140 2.10 5.23 -2.13
N GLU A 141 1.02 4.50 -2.41
CA GLU A 141 0.35 3.65 -1.42
C GLU A 141 1.26 2.50 -0.95
N LYS A 142 1.94 1.83 -1.88
CA LYS A 142 2.92 0.80 -1.54
C LYS A 142 4.14 1.34 -0.79
N TYR A 143 4.54 2.58 -1.06
CA TYR A 143 5.53 3.28 -0.25
C TYR A 143 5.02 3.46 1.19
N ALA A 144 3.80 3.94 1.36
CA ALA A 144 3.20 4.16 2.68
C ALA A 144 3.05 2.85 3.48
N VAL A 145 2.72 1.73 2.83
CA VAL A 145 2.71 0.40 3.46
C VAL A 145 4.09 0.07 4.05
N ARG A 146 5.18 0.30 3.31
CA ARG A 146 6.55 0.08 3.84
C ARG A 146 6.86 0.98 5.02
N ILE A 147 6.44 2.24 4.96
CA ILE A 147 6.61 3.19 6.07
C ILE A 147 5.86 2.72 7.33
N GLY A 148 4.70 2.09 7.17
CA GLY A 148 3.96 1.44 8.26
C GLY A 148 4.59 0.16 8.81
N GLY A 149 5.69 -0.32 8.21
CA GLY A 149 6.38 -1.57 8.59
C GLY A 149 5.89 -2.81 7.84
N GLY A 150 4.97 -2.65 6.89
CA GLY A 150 4.52 -3.72 6.00
C GLY A 150 5.49 -3.98 4.84
N TYR A 151 5.15 -4.95 4.01
CA TYR A 151 5.91 -5.35 2.83
C TYR A 151 5.06 -5.21 1.58
N ASN A 152 5.70 -5.12 0.43
CA ASN A 152 4.99 -5.05 -0.83
C ASN A 152 4.89 -6.43 -1.48
N HIS A 153 3.68 -6.82 -1.87
CA HIS A 153 3.43 -7.84 -2.88
C HIS A 153 3.83 -7.27 -4.26
N ARG A 154 3.80 -8.07 -5.34
CA ARG A 154 4.16 -7.64 -6.69
C ARG A 154 3.59 -6.26 -7.05
N MET A 155 4.44 -5.40 -7.61
CA MET A 155 4.05 -4.06 -8.03
C MET A 155 3.11 -4.09 -9.24
N ASN A 156 3.36 -5.04 -10.17
CA ASN A 156 2.64 -5.14 -11.44
C ASN A 156 2.55 -6.60 -11.90
N LEU A 157 1.99 -6.82 -13.08
CA LEU A 157 1.76 -8.16 -13.63
C LEU A 157 3.02 -8.86 -14.15
N SER A 158 4.14 -8.14 -14.30
CA SER A 158 5.37 -8.68 -14.89
C SER A 158 6.40 -9.17 -13.85
N GLU A 159 6.23 -8.90 -12.56
CA GLU A 159 7.23 -9.23 -11.54
C GLU A 159 7.21 -10.69 -11.07
N MET A 160 6.04 -11.30 -11.02
CA MET A 160 5.88 -12.70 -10.64
C MET A 160 4.58 -13.28 -11.21
N VAL A 161 4.55 -14.57 -11.36
CA VAL A 161 3.33 -15.30 -11.75
C VAL A 161 2.43 -15.47 -10.53
N LEU A 162 1.17 -15.08 -10.64
CA LEU A 162 0.12 -15.40 -9.67
C LEU A 162 -1.04 -16.04 -10.43
N ILE A 163 -1.20 -17.34 -10.23
CA ILE A 163 -2.28 -18.15 -10.79
C ILE A 163 -3.49 -18.02 -9.86
N LYS A 164 -4.53 -17.35 -10.34
CA LYS A 164 -5.75 -17.07 -9.58
C LYS A 164 -6.89 -18.00 -9.99
N ASP A 165 -7.93 -18.03 -9.15
CA ASP A 165 -9.19 -18.74 -9.38
C ASP A 165 -9.71 -18.60 -10.81
N ASN A 166 -9.74 -17.38 -11.34
CA ASN A 166 -10.19 -17.11 -12.70
C ASN A 166 -9.29 -17.76 -13.77
N HIS A 167 -7.97 -17.86 -13.56
CA HIS A 167 -7.09 -18.57 -14.49
C HIS A 167 -7.38 -20.06 -14.43
N ILE A 168 -7.56 -20.62 -13.24
CA ILE A 168 -7.84 -22.04 -12.99
C ILE A 168 -9.18 -22.42 -13.63
N ASN A 169 -10.23 -21.66 -13.33
CA ASN A 169 -11.58 -21.91 -13.84
C ASN A 169 -11.66 -21.80 -15.36
N LEU A 170 -11.02 -20.77 -15.95
CA LEU A 170 -10.96 -20.60 -17.41
C LEU A 170 -10.24 -21.78 -18.08
N TRP A 171 -9.09 -22.20 -17.51
CA TRP A 171 -8.32 -23.31 -18.04
C TRP A 171 -9.07 -24.64 -17.93
N ALA A 172 -9.66 -24.92 -16.76
CA ALA A 172 -10.46 -26.12 -16.52
C ALA A 172 -11.62 -26.23 -17.54
N LYS A 173 -12.37 -25.14 -17.70
CA LYS A 173 -13.47 -25.07 -18.70
C LYS A 173 -12.98 -25.29 -20.13
N HIS A 174 -11.88 -24.61 -20.51
CA HIS A 174 -11.32 -24.70 -21.88
C HIS A 174 -10.79 -26.10 -22.21
N ARG A 175 -10.25 -26.81 -21.22
CA ARG A 175 -9.64 -28.13 -21.38
C ARG A 175 -10.59 -29.29 -21.04
N GLY A 176 -11.75 -29.03 -20.46
CA GLY A 176 -12.67 -30.06 -19.98
C GLY A 176 -12.08 -30.86 -18.83
N THR A 177 -11.30 -30.23 -17.94
CA THR A 177 -10.65 -30.84 -16.78
C THR A 177 -11.22 -30.30 -15.47
N ASN A 178 -10.88 -30.96 -14.34
CA ASN A 178 -11.20 -30.40 -13.00
C ASN A 178 -10.18 -29.33 -12.59
N ARG A 179 -10.45 -28.63 -11.45
CA ARG A 179 -9.59 -27.55 -10.93
C ARG A 179 -8.20 -28.05 -10.55
N SER A 180 -8.08 -29.21 -9.92
CA SER A 180 -6.78 -29.81 -9.53
C SER A 180 -5.88 -30.06 -10.74
N ASP A 181 -6.42 -30.63 -11.82
CA ASP A 181 -5.68 -30.85 -13.06
C ASP A 181 -5.30 -29.52 -13.74
N ALA A 182 -6.18 -28.51 -13.68
CA ALA A 182 -5.87 -27.16 -14.16
C ALA A 182 -4.72 -26.53 -13.38
N ILE A 183 -4.72 -26.60 -12.05
CA ILE A 183 -3.64 -26.13 -11.17
C ILE A 183 -2.33 -26.81 -11.57
N ARG A 184 -2.32 -28.15 -11.67
CA ARG A 184 -1.14 -28.93 -12.07
C ARG A 184 -0.57 -28.48 -13.40
N GLN A 185 -1.41 -28.32 -14.40
CA GLN A 185 -1.00 -27.94 -15.76
C GLN A 185 -0.48 -26.49 -15.81
N LEU A 186 -1.18 -25.56 -15.17
CA LEU A 186 -0.82 -24.15 -15.19
C LEU A 186 0.48 -23.89 -14.42
N THR A 187 0.64 -24.49 -13.23
CA THR A 187 1.84 -24.36 -12.40
C THR A 187 3.05 -24.94 -13.10
N SER A 188 2.97 -26.20 -13.58
CA SER A 188 4.05 -26.84 -14.34
C SER A 188 4.42 -26.06 -15.60
N ARG A 189 3.43 -25.48 -16.31
CA ARG A 189 3.66 -24.66 -17.50
C ARG A 189 4.40 -23.36 -17.14
N ALA A 190 4.01 -22.68 -16.05
CA ALA A 190 4.66 -21.47 -15.59
C ALA A 190 6.13 -21.74 -15.20
N LYS A 191 6.38 -22.76 -14.39
CA LYS A 191 7.73 -23.16 -13.95
C LYS A 191 8.66 -23.54 -15.13
N LYS A 192 8.12 -24.22 -16.14
CA LYS A 192 8.90 -24.60 -17.35
C LYS A 192 9.27 -23.41 -18.24
N LYS A 193 8.39 -22.39 -18.31
CA LYS A 193 8.55 -21.28 -19.27
C LYS A 193 9.25 -20.07 -18.69
N LEU A 194 9.13 -19.83 -17.38
CA LEU A 194 9.56 -18.61 -16.73
C LEU A 194 10.45 -18.92 -15.53
N LYS A 195 11.52 -18.15 -15.38
CA LYS A 195 12.39 -18.16 -14.18
C LYS A 195 11.91 -17.13 -13.15
N LEU A 196 10.62 -17.13 -12.88
CA LEU A 196 9.97 -16.22 -11.94
C LEU A 196 9.35 -17.01 -10.79
N VAL A 197 9.12 -16.35 -9.67
CA VAL A 197 8.31 -16.90 -8.57
C VAL A 197 6.92 -17.21 -9.09
N VAL A 198 6.42 -18.40 -8.78
CA VAL A 198 5.07 -18.87 -9.11
C VAL A 198 4.27 -19.04 -7.84
N GLU A 199 3.27 -18.22 -7.69
CA GLU A 199 2.28 -18.25 -6.64
C GLU A 199 0.97 -18.79 -7.18
N VAL A 200 0.29 -19.63 -6.37
CA VAL A 200 -0.97 -20.28 -6.72
C VAL A 200 -2.00 -20.01 -5.64
N GLU A 201 -3.13 -19.44 -6.03
CA GLU A 201 -4.31 -19.24 -5.18
C GLU A 201 -5.10 -20.56 -5.12
N VAL A 202 -5.41 -21.01 -3.88
CA VAL A 202 -6.09 -22.27 -3.59
C VAL A 202 -7.24 -22.07 -2.61
N GLU A 203 -8.26 -22.93 -2.72
CA GLU A 203 -9.47 -22.88 -1.89
C GLU A 203 -9.61 -24.11 -0.96
N SER A 204 -8.75 -25.14 -1.13
CA SER A 204 -8.82 -26.37 -0.34
C SER A 204 -7.45 -26.99 -0.08
N PHE A 205 -7.42 -27.93 0.89
CA PHE A 205 -6.24 -28.76 1.15
C PHE A 205 -5.80 -29.53 -0.09
N GLU A 206 -6.73 -30.14 -0.82
CA GLU A 206 -6.46 -30.95 -2.01
C GLU A 206 -5.79 -30.10 -3.10
N GLU A 207 -6.27 -28.88 -3.34
CA GLU A 207 -5.68 -27.94 -4.28
C GLU A 207 -4.27 -27.50 -3.84
N SER A 208 -4.06 -27.26 -2.54
CA SER A 208 -2.76 -26.87 -2.01
C SER A 208 -1.70 -27.95 -2.19
N MET A 209 -2.05 -29.22 -1.97
CA MET A 209 -1.16 -30.35 -2.23
C MET A 209 -0.78 -30.45 -3.71
N VAL A 210 -1.75 -30.29 -4.62
CA VAL A 210 -1.49 -30.31 -6.06
C VAL A 210 -0.59 -29.15 -6.49
N ALA A 211 -0.80 -27.94 -5.94
CA ALA A 211 0.03 -26.78 -6.22
C ALA A 211 1.48 -27.01 -5.76
N MET A 212 1.67 -27.53 -4.54
CA MET A 212 2.98 -27.89 -3.99
C MET A 212 3.69 -28.94 -4.85
N GLU A 213 3.05 -30.06 -5.16
CA GLU A 213 3.59 -31.13 -6.01
C GLU A 213 3.96 -30.67 -7.41
N SER A 214 3.28 -29.62 -7.91
CA SER A 214 3.52 -29.00 -9.21
C SER A 214 4.65 -27.97 -9.21
N GLY A 215 5.24 -27.68 -8.02
CA GLY A 215 6.39 -26.80 -7.85
C GLY A 215 6.04 -25.33 -7.66
N ALA A 216 4.88 -24.99 -7.08
CA ALA A 216 4.57 -23.63 -6.64
C ALA A 216 5.59 -23.16 -5.60
N ASP A 217 6.06 -21.93 -5.72
CA ASP A 217 6.97 -21.31 -4.75
C ASP A 217 6.21 -20.72 -3.55
N ILE A 218 4.99 -20.26 -3.81
CA ILE A 218 4.08 -19.70 -2.79
C ILE A 218 2.70 -20.30 -3.01
N ILE A 219 2.05 -20.71 -1.93
CA ILE A 219 0.64 -21.13 -1.91
C ILE A 219 -0.16 -20.09 -1.15
N MET A 220 -1.12 -19.46 -1.85
CA MET A 220 -2.01 -18.48 -1.25
C MET A 220 -3.36 -19.14 -0.94
N PHE A 221 -3.69 -19.23 0.34
CA PHE A 221 -5.01 -19.62 0.80
C PHE A 221 -5.94 -18.39 0.80
N ASP A 222 -6.83 -18.31 -0.18
CA ASP A 222 -7.78 -17.19 -0.29
C ASP A 222 -9.13 -17.57 0.30
N ASN A 223 -9.60 -16.81 1.29
CA ASN A 223 -10.85 -17.05 2.03
C ASN A 223 -11.00 -18.50 2.58
N THR A 224 -9.88 -19.14 2.90
CA THR A 224 -9.83 -20.52 3.34
C THR A 224 -9.82 -20.62 4.86
N GLY A 225 -10.53 -21.60 5.42
CA GLY A 225 -10.56 -21.84 6.88
C GLY A 225 -9.21 -22.29 7.42
N ILE A 226 -8.89 -21.86 8.65
CA ILE A 226 -7.63 -22.21 9.35
C ILE A 226 -7.41 -23.74 9.44
N SER A 227 -8.48 -24.53 9.51
CA SER A 227 -8.42 -26.00 9.52
C SER A 227 -7.74 -26.57 8.29
N GLU A 228 -8.05 -26.04 7.10
CA GLU A 228 -7.46 -26.48 5.84
C GLU A 228 -5.95 -26.16 5.79
N ILE A 229 -5.58 -24.95 6.27
CA ILE A 229 -4.19 -24.53 6.34
C ILE A 229 -3.41 -25.43 7.31
N LYS A 230 -3.96 -25.72 8.51
CA LYS A 230 -3.34 -26.65 9.48
C LYS A 230 -3.21 -28.06 8.91
N LYS A 231 -4.21 -28.55 8.18
CA LYS A 231 -4.16 -29.83 7.51
C LYS A 231 -3.03 -29.86 6.47
N PHE A 232 -2.87 -28.82 5.65
CA PHE A 232 -1.77 -28.70 4.72
C PHE A 232 -0.41 -28.72 5.43
N LEU A 233 -0.23 -27.89 6.45
CA LEU A 233 1.01 -27.77 7.21
C LEU A 233 1.43 -29.10 7.87
N SER A 234 0.46 -29.95 8.25
CA SER A 234 0.76 -31.27 8.81
C SER A 234 1.21 -32.31 7.77
N HIS A 235 1.08 -32.01 6.46
CA HIS A 235 1.42 -32.93 5.36
C HIS A 235 2.59 -32.46 4.50
N CYS A 236 2.97 -31.18 4.54
CA CYS A 236 3.93 -30.60 3.58
C CYS A 236 5.41 -30.83 3.89
N GLY A 237 5.78 -31.30 5.09
CA GLY A 237 7.18 -31.53 5.47
C GLY A 237 8.02 -30.24 5.62
N GLU A 238 9.34 -30.39 5.84
CA GLU A 238 10.24 -29.25 6.12
C GLU A 238 10.50 -28.36 4.89
N ASN A 239 10.49 -28.91 3.69
CA ASN A 239 10.75 -28.19 2.41
C ASN A 239 9.44 -27.69 1.78
N ARG A 240 8.55 -27.11 2.59
CA ARG A 240 7.29 -26.55 2.12
C ARG A 240 7.47 -25.26 1.29
N PRO A 241 6.56 -24.97 0.35
CA PRO A 241 6.48 -23.64 -0.23
C PRO A 241 6.16 -22.58 0.83
N LEU A 242 6.37 -21.31 0.50
CA LEU A 242 5.92 -20.21 1.35
C LEU A 242 4.39 -20.17 1.38
N ILE A 243 3.84 -19.84 2.53
CA ILE A 243 2.40 -19.82 2.78
C ILE A 243 1.92 -18.38 2.91
N GLU A 244 1.02 -17.99 2.04
CA GLU A 244 0.30 -16.73 2.12
C GLU A 244 -1.17 -16.98 2.49
N VAL A 245 -1.70 -16.18 3.39
CA VAL A 245 -3.14 -16.16 3.73
C VAL A 245 -3.73 -14.84 3.28
N SER A 246 -4.82 -14.92 2.51
CA SER A 246 -5.54 -13.79 1.94
C SER A 246 -7.05 -13.93 2.12
N GLY A 247 -7.79 -12.87 1.73
CA GLY A 247 -9.24 -12.81 1.92
C GLY A 247 -9.63 -11.83 3.00
N GLY A 248 -10.88 -11.66 3.31
CA GLY A 248 -11.43 -10.62 4.18
C GLY A 248 -10.93 -10.58 5.63
N ILE A 249 -9.61 -10.66 5.85
CA ILE A 249 -8.95 -10.75 7.16
C ILE A 249 -9.10 -9.43 7.91
N GLU A 250 -9.61 -9.52 9.14
CA GLU A 250 -9.73 -8.42 10.09
C GLU A 250 -8.61 -8.43 11.13
N LEU A 251 -8.42 -7.31 11.83
CA LEU A 251 -7.40 -7.20 12.88
C LEU A 251 -7.59 -8.27 13.99
N SER A 252 -8.82 -8.63 14.29
CA SER A 252 -9.17 -9.69 15.24
C SER A 252 -8.71 -11.09 14.80
N ASP A 253 -8.59 -11.34 13.48
CA ASP A 253 -8.20 -12.65 12.96
C ASP A 253 -6.68 -12.88 13.07
N ILE A 254 -5.89 -11.79 13.11
CA ILE A 254 -4.44 -11.87 13.27
C ILE A 254 -4.03 -12.70 14.49
N LYS A 255 -4.79 -12.61 15.58
CA LYS A 255 -4.51 -13.41 16.79
C LYS A 255 -4.56 -14.92 16.53
N LYS A 256 -5.54 -15.38 15.74
CA LYS A 256 -5.71 -16.78 15.36
C LYS A 256 -4.63 -17.24 14.38
N LEU A 257 -4.26 -16.34 13.45
CA LEU A 257 -3.21 -16.62 12.47
C LEU A 257 -1.81 -16.74 13.12
N LYS A 258 -1.57 -16.11 14.25
CA LYS A 258 -0.30 -16.26 15.01
C LYS A 258 -0.08 -17.69 15.56
N GLU A 259 -1.12 -18.52 15.62
CA GLU A 259 -1.04 -19.90 16.11
C GLU A 259 -0.62 -20.91 15.02
N ILE A 260 -0.46 -20.43 13.78
CA ILE A 260 -0.08 -21.29 12.64
C ILE A 260 1.21 -20.79 11.98
N ASP A 261 1.96 -21.73 11.40
CA ASP A 261 3.26 -21.46 10.76
C ASP A 261 3.07 -21.01 9.31
N ILE A 262 2.76 -19.71 9.15
CA ILE A 262 2.59 -19.05 7.86
C ILE A 262 3.64 -17.96 7.66
N ASP A 263 3.89 -17.60 6.42
CA ASP A 263 4.94 -16.63 6.06
C ASP A 263 4.39 -15.24 5.81
N PHE A 264 3.19 -15.15 5.19
CA PHE A 264 2.60 -13.90 4.74
C PHE A 264 1.10 -13.82 5.04
N VAL A 265 0.64 -12.60 5.30
CA VAL A 265 -0.77 -12.24 5.28
C VAL A 265 -0.94 -11.04 4.37
N SER A 266 -1.69 -11.17 3.27
CA SER A 266 -1.94 -10.09 2.33
C SER A 266 -3.30 -9.43 2.55
N LEU A 267 -3.29 -8.10 2.61
CA LEU A 267 -4.44 -7.27 3.00
C LEU A 267 -4.69 -6.18 1.97
N GLY A 268 -5.77 -6.30 1.20
CA GLY A 268 -6.18 -5.23 0.29
C GLY A 268 -6.64 -3.98 1.03
N LYS A 269 -7.30 -4.15 2.19
CA LYS A 269 -7.88 -3.05 2.97
C LYS A 269 -6.87 -2.01 3.47
N ILE A 270 -5.61 -2.37 3.68
CA ILE A 270 -4.59 -1.42 4.13
C ILE A 270 -4.27 -0.35 3.09
N THR A 271 -4.68 -0.54 1.82
CA THR A 271 -4.57 0.45 0.76
C THR A 271 -5.94 1.03 0.37
N HIS A 272 -6.91 0.20 -0.02
CA HIS A 272 -8.18 0.71 -0.54
C HIS A 272 -9.19 1.18 0.52
N SER A 273 -8.97 0.90 1.81
CA SER A 273 -9.92 1.24 2.90
C SER A 273 -9.24 1.84 4.13
N ALA A 274 -7.99 2.26 4.02
CA ALA A 274 -7.30 2.94 5.10
C ALA A 274 -7.95 4.32 5.35
N PRO A 275 -8.33 4.66 6.61
CA PRO A 275 -8.83 5.99 6.93
C PRO A 275 -7.72 7.03 6.78
N ALA A 276 -8.02 8.16 6.15
CA ALA A 276 -7.09 9.27 6.07
C ALA A 276 -6.84 9.88 7.45
N VAL A 277 -5.62 10.35 7.69
CA VAL A 277 -5.26 11.10 8.90
C VAL A 277 -5.66 12.56 8.74
N ASP A 278 -6.20 13.16 9.78
CA ASP A 278 -6.56 14.57 9.80
C ASP A 278 -5.31 15.44 10.08
N PHE A 279 -4.96 16.27 9.09
CA PHE A 279 -3.92 17.29 9.17
C PHE A 279 -4.49 18.67 8.86
N SER A 280 -3.92 19.69 9.48
CA SER A 280 -4.19 21.09 9.15
C SER A 280 -2.90 21.84 8.82
N LEU A 281 -3.02 22.86 7.99
CA LEU A 281 -1.98 23.84 7.73
C LEU A 281 -2.40 25.17 8.37
N GLU A 282 -1.74 25.56 9.46
CA GLU A 282 -2.11 26.75 10.23
C GLU A 282 -1.15 27.89 9.94
N ILE A 283 -1.70 29.02 9.48
CA ILE A 283 -0.97 30.27 9.24
C ILE A 283 -0.86 31.01 10.57
N LEU A 284 0.35 31.45 10.92
CA LEU A 284 0.65 32.22 12.14
C LEU A 284 0.76 33.70 11.85
#